data_dc201084e02864bc2a4740ad5fc038a9
#
_entry.id   dc201084e02864bc2a4740ad5fc038a9
#
_cell.length_a   1.000
_cell.length_b   1.000
_cell.length_c   1.000
_cell.angle_alpha   90.00
_cell.angle_beta   90.00
_cell.angle_gamma   90.00
#
_symmetry.space_group_name_H-M   'P 1'
#
loop_
_entity.id
_entity.type
_entity.pdbx_description
1 polymer ?
#
loop_
_entity_poly.entity_id
_entity_poly.type
_entity_poly.pdbx_seq_one_letter_code
_entity_poly.pdbx_strand_id
1 'polypeptide(L)'
;MKSYIIKIELEESNPLVWRRVIMPAGATYKRLHDVIQNVTNFQSGYPHGGYHLYEFDLLEENKIVTDNEEAYLEHQHYKKNKAMYEERLKTMPPDMLEFEKNYQERLKIEVRKPTGLKIDDYLEKYKEIRYNYDFGDDWNFIAKLEEIVDDYYFGYPTLLDGAETAPPEDVGGIHGFYEFLEAYRDPKHPEHEGMKAWAESLYFREYDPDWINERLKGIDYKKTEWDKFNHKRYNIIEDKYRKK
;
A
#
# COMPACT_ATOMS: atom_id res chain seq x y z
N MET A 1 24.05 3.77 -1.99
CA MET A 1 23.11 4.80 -1.45
C MET A 1 22.25 4.14 -0.40
N LYS A 2 21.81 4.91 0.61
CA LYS A 2 20.93 4.42 1.66
C LYS A 2 19.65 3.84 1.10
N SER A 3 19.27 2.67 1.54
CA SER A 3 18.07 1.96 1.10
C SER A 3 17.50 1.11 2.23
N TYR A 4 16.24 0.73 2.08
CA TYR A 4 15.52 -0.07 3.05
C TYR A 4 15.18 -1.43 2.48
N ILE A 5 15.45 -2.49 3.24
CA ILE A 5 14.86 -3.80 3.00
C ILE A 5 13.60 -3.86 3.85
N ILE A 6 12.47 -3.96 3.15
CA ILE A 6 11.13 -3.91 3.74
C ILE A 6 10.42 -5.22 3.44
N LYS A 7 9.85 -5.85 4.47
CA LYS A 7 8.93 -6.97 4.32
C LYS A 7 7.49 -6.45 4.35
N ILE A 8 6.75 -6.70 3.28
CA ILE A 8 5.34 -6.35 3.11
C ILE A 8 4.55 -7.63 3.32
N GLU A 9 3.65 -7.64 4.30
CA GLU A 9 2.83 -8.80 4.69
C GLU A 9 1.36 -8.44 4.54
N LEU A 10 0.58 -9.31 3.87
CA LEU A 10 -0.88 -9.20 3.84
C LEU A 10 -1.42 -9.80 5.14
N GLU A 11 -2.06 -8.99 5.97
CA GLU A 11 -2.66 -9.44 7.22
C GLU A 11 -3.78 -10.47 6.95
N GLU A 12 -4.02 -11.34 7.91
CA GLU A 12 -5.05 -12.40 7.84
C GLU A 12 -4.86 -13.46 6.73
N SER A 13 -3.83 -13.33 5.89
CA SER A 13 -3.56 -14.36 4.89
C SER A 13 -2.94 -15.63 5.49
N ASN A 14 -3.46 -16.80 5.09
CA ASN A 14 -2.96 -18.11 5.54
C ASN A 14 -3.06 -19.16 4.41
N PRO A 15 -1.92 -19.60 3.82
CA PRO A 15 -0.54 -19.22 4.18
C PRO A 15 -0.25 -17.74 3.93
N LEU A 16 0.76 -17.21 4.65
CA LEU A 16 1.10 -15.78 4.62
C LEU A 16 1.55 -15.32 3.24
N VAL A 17 0.83 -14.40 2.65
CA VAL A 17 1.25 -13.66 1.45
C VAL A 17 2.22 -12.56 1.85
N TRP A 18 3.46 -12.61 1.38
CA TRP A 18 4.45 -11.61 1.73
C TRP A 18 5.44 -11.33 0.59
N ARG A 19 6.04 -10.15 0.64
CA ARG A 19 7.08 -9.69 -0.30
C ARG A 19 8.20 -9.02 0.47
N ARG A 20 9.45 -9.34 0.14
CA ARG A 20 10.64 -8.63 0.63
C ARG A 20 11.19 -7.77 -0.50
N VAL A 21 11.21 -6.47 -0.29
CA VAL A 21 11.62 -5.50 -1.30
C VAL A 21 12.76 -4.67 -0.77
N ILE A 22 13.77 -4.41 -1.60
CA ILE A 22 14.74 -3.34 -1.34
C ILE A 22 14.31 -2.11 -2.13
N MET A 23 14.29 -0.95 -1.48
CA MET A 23 13.97 0.33 -2.12
C MET A 23 14.83 1.46 -1.58
N PRO A 24 15.26 2.42 -2.42
CA PRO A 24 16.06 3.55 -1.99
C PRO A 24 15.35 4.43 -0.97
N ALA A 25 16.10 5.01 -0.05
CA ALA A 25 15.61 6.03 0.88
C ALA A 25 15.18 7.32 0.15
N GLY A 26 14.39 8.15 0.81
CA GLY A 26 13.83 9.36 0.22
C GLY A 26 12.51 9.16 -0.53
N ALA A 27 11.95 7.96 -0.48
CA ALA A 27 10.66 7.63 -1.07
C ALA A 27 9.51 8.35 -0.36
N THR A 28 8.50 8.75 -1.13
CA THR A 28 7.23 9.22 -0.57
C THR A 28 6.29 8.05 -0.27
N TYR A 29 5.23 8.30 0.51
CA TYR A 29 4.17 7.31 0.72
C TYR A 29 3.49 6.89 -0.59
N LYS A 30 3.36 7.82 -1.56
CA LYS A 30 2.86 7.45 -2.90
C LYS A 30 3.76 6.39 -3.56
N ARG A 31 5.07 6.48 -3.39
CA ARG A 31 5.99 5.49 -3.94
C ARG A 31 5.93 4.15 -3.22
N LEU A 32 5.74 4.17 -1.91
CA LEU A 32 5.50 2.92 -1.17
C LEU A 32 4.19 2.25 -1.62
N HIS A 33 3.13 3.03 -1.83
CA HIS A 33 1.90 2.54 -2.45
C HIS A 33 2.18 1.92 -3.83
N ASP A 34 2.90 2.62 -4.71
CA ASP A 34 3.23 2.10 -6.05
C ASP A 34 4.02 0.79 -5.97
N VAL A 35 4.93 0.66 -5.00
CA VAL A 35 5.67 -0.59 -4.76
C VAL A 35 4.72 -1.70 -4.35
N ILE A 36 3.83 -1.47 -3.37
CA ILE A 36 2.86 -2.47 -2.90
C ILE A 36 1.97 -2.94 -4.06
N GLN A 37 1.45 -2.02 -4.87
CA GLN A 37 0.65 -2.33 -6.04
C GLN A 37 1.41 -3.21 -7.06
N ASN A 38 2.70 -2.92 -7.28
CA ASN A 38 3.50 -3.64 -8.27
C ASN A 38 4.02 -5.00 -7.77
N VAL A 39 4.07 -5.25 -6.46
CA VAL A 39 4.48 -6.56 -5.92
C VAL A 39 3.29 -7.48 -5.61
N THR A 40 2.07 -6.99 -5.81
CA THR A 40 0.81 -7.71 -5.71
C THR A 40 0.13 -7.79 -7.09
N ASN A 41 -1.13 -8.21 -7.13
CA ASN A 41 -1.94 -8.14 -8.35
C ASN A 41 -2.80 -6.87 -8.44
N PHE A 42 -2.65 -5.93 -7.50
CA PHE A 42 -3.38 -4.68 -7.54
C PHE A 42 -2.84 -3.73 -8.61
N GLN A 43 -3.72 -2.94 -9.19
CA GLN A 43 -3.40 -2.10 -10.36
C GLN A 43 -3.96 -0.67 -10.25
N SER A 44 -4.62 -0.32 -9.16
CA SER A 44 -5.20 1.02 -8.91
C SER A 44 -5.91 1.60 -10.14
N GLY A 45 -6.80 0.83 -10.75
CA GLY A 45 -7.63 1.31 -11.86
C GLY A 45 -7.10 1.07 -13.27
N TYR A 46 -5.97 0.39 -13.46
CA TYR A 46 -5.47 0.07 -14.80
C TYR A 46 -5.73 -1.41 -15.16
N PRO A 47 -6.17 -1.72 -16.36
CA PRO A 47 -6.69 -0.84 -17.43
C PRO A 47 -8.19 -0.61 -17.34
N HIS A 48 -8.92 -1.33 -16.48
CA HIS A 48 -10.39 -1.33 -16.41
C HIS A 48 -10.93 -1.28 -14.98
N GLY A 49 -10.05 -1.30 -13.98
CA GLY A 49 -10.44 -1.29 -12.57
C GLY A 49 -10.95 0.08 -12.13
N GLY A 50 -11.80 0.08 -11.11
CA GLY A 50 -12.17 1.27 -10.38
C GLY A 50 -10.95 1.90 -9.68
N TYR A 51 -11.03 3.19 -9.42
CA TYR A 51 -10.04 3.84 -8.59
C TYR A 51 -10.36 3.51 -7.13
N HIS A 52 -9.46 2.77 -6.45
CA HIS A 52 -9.62 2.46 -5.03
C HIS A 52 -8.77 3.40 -4.19
N LEU A 53 -9.37 3.87 -3.09
CA LEU A 53 -8.69 4.71 -2.11
C LEU A 53 -7.74 3.86 -1.27
N TYR A 54 -6.71 4.53 -0.76
CA TYR A 54 -5.78 3.91 0.18
C TYR A 54 -5.37 4.87 1.29
N GLU A 55 -4.92 4.29 2.37
CA GLU A 55 -4.31 5.06 3.46
C GLU A 55 -3.14 4.32 4.10
N PHE A 56 -2.22 5.11 4.63
CA PHE A 56 -1.20 4.66 5.57
C PHE A 56 -1.55 5.20 6.93
N ASP A 57 -1.69 4.32 7.91
CA ASP A 57 -1.96 4.70 9.28
C ASP A 57 -0.65 4.83 10.06
N LEU A 58 -0.36 6.04 10.48
CA LEU A 58 0.80 6.42 11.28
C LEU A 58 0.37 6.64 12.73
N LEU A 59 -0.14 5.58 13.36
CA LEU A 59 -0.73 5.57 14.70
C LEU A 59 0.09 6.33 15.74
N GLU A 60 1.41 6.11 15.75
CA GLU A 60 2.33 6.69 16.73
C GLU A 60 2.44 8.22 16.64
N GLU A 61 1.99 8.80 15.53
CA GLU A 61 1.99 10.25 15.29
C GLU A 61 0.58 10.84 15.16
N ASN A 62 -0.46 10.04 15.41
CA ASN A 62 -1.86 10.42 15.20
C ASN A 62 -2.09 11.05 13.81
N LYS A 63 -1.63 10.35 12.77
CA LYS A 63 -1.57 10.84 11.41
C LYS A 63 -2.00 9.77 10.41
N ILE A 64 -2.74 10.18 9.40
CA ILE A 64 -3.09 9.37 8.23
C ILE A 64 -2.50 10.02 6.99
N VAL A 65 -1.95 9.19 6.10
CA VAL A 65 -1.47 9.59 4.78
C VAL A 65 -2.31 8.90 3.73
N THR A 66 -3.14 9.65 3.01
CA THR A 66 -4.14 9.09 2.09
C THR A 66 -4.26 9.91 0.81
N ASP A 67 -4.74 9.30 -0.25
CA ASP A 67 -5.15 9.97 -1.48
C ASP A 67 -6.64 10.39 -1.47
N ASN A 68 -7.37 10.11 -0.39
CA ASN A 68 -8.73 10.58 -0.18
C ASN A 68 -8.75 12.11 -0.05
N GLU A 69 -9.11 12.79 -1.15
CA GLU A 69 -9.17 14.26 -1.20
C GLU A 69 -10.24 14.82 -0.27
N GLU A 70 -11.37 14.12 -0.09
CA GLU A 70 -12.44 14.56 0.80
C GLU A 70 -11.97 14.59 2.26
N ALA A 71 -11.35 13.50 2.73
CA ALA A 71 -10.78 13.42 4.08
C ALA A 71 -9.71 14.51 4.31
N TYR A 72 -8.87 14.77 3.30
CA TYR A 72 -7.88 15.84 3.37
C TYR A 72 -8.53 17.22 3.50
N LEU A 73 -9.54 17.54 2.68
CA LEU A 73 -10.23 18.82 2.71
C LEU A 73 -11.02 19.03 4.00
N GLU A 74 -11.68 17.99 4.50
CA GLU A 74 -12.39 18.01 5.77
C GLU A 74 -11.45 18.34 6.94
N HIS A 75 -10.29 17.68 7.01
CA HIS A 75 -9.27 18.02 8.00
C HIS A 75 -8.76 19.45 7.88
N GLN A 76 -8.53 19.95 6.64
CA GLN A 76 -8.13 21.34 6.43
C GLN A 76 -9.22 22.32 6.89
N HIS A 77 -10.49 22.00 6.63
CA HIS A 77 -11.63 22.80 7.09
C HIS A 77 -11.69 22.82 8.62
N TYR A 78 -11.55 21.68 9.28
CA TYR A 78 -11.49 21.58 10.74
C TYR A 78 -10.37 22.47 11.31
N LYS A 79 -9.15 22.37 10.78
CA LYS A 79 -7.99 23.17 11.23
C LYS A 79 -8.25 24.66 11.16
N LYS A 80 -8.94 25.14 10.12
CA LYS A 80 -9.24 26.56 9.92
C LYS A 80 -10.39 27.06 10.79
N ASN A 81 -11.30 26.18 11.20
CA ASN A 81 -12.56 26.54 11.84
C ASN A 81 -12.74 25.93 13.24
N LYS A 82 -11.66 25.67 13.99
CA LYS A 82 -11.71 25.01 15.31
C LYS A 82 -12.72 25.64 16.24
N ALA A 83 -12.76 26.97 16.34
CA ALA A 83 -13.69 27.68 17.21
C ALA A 83 -15.16 27.39 16.88
N MET A 84 -15.50 27.23 15.60
CA MET A 84 -16.85 26.85 15.16
C MET A 84 -17.21 25.43 15.64
N TYR A 85 -16.28 24.49 15.56
CA TYR A 85 -16.48 23.11 16.02
C TYR A 85 -16.60 23.04 17.55
N GLU A 86 -15.80 23.81 18.28
CA GLU A 86 -15.92 23.93 19.74
C GLU A 86 -17.26 24.53 20.19
N GLU A 87 -17.75 25.55 19.48
CA GLU A 87 -19.06 26.14 19.78
C GLU A 87 -20.21 25.17 19.44
N ARG A 88 -20.07 24.40 18.38
CA ARG A 88 -21.04 23.37 18.01
C ARG A 88 -21.21 22.32 19.11
N LEU A 89 -20.13 21.89 19.77
CA LEU A 89 -20.22 20.96 20.91
C LEU A 89 -21.03 21.54 22.08
N LYS A 90 -20.94 22.85 22.34
CA LYS A 90 -21.67 23.50 23.44
C LYS A 90 -23.16 23.63 23.17
N THR A 91 -23.52 23.72 21.89
CA THR A 91 -24.92 23.93 21.44
C THR A 91 -25.61 22.66 20.97
N MET A 92 -24.87 21.53 20.92
CA MET A 92 -25.39 20.25 20.45
C MET A 92 -26.44 19.67 21.43
N PRO A 93 -27.57 19.15 20.94
CA PRO A 93 -28.51 18.39 21.75
C PRO A 93 -27.85 17.19 22.43
N PRO A 94 -28.27 16.83 23.67
CA PRO A 94 -27.63 15.77 24.44
C PRO A 94 -27.57 14.40 23.76
N ASP A 95 -28.58 14.05 22.98
CA ASP A 95 -28.69 12.81 22.22
C ASP A 95 -27.71 12.73 21.02
N MET A 96 -27.23 13.86 20.53
CA MET A 96 -26.27 13.96 19.42
C MET A 96 -24.84 14.26 19.91
N LEU A 97 -24.67 14.62 21.18
CA LEU A 97 -23.40 15.13 21.70
C LEU A 97 -22.26 14.10 21.62
N GLU A 98 -22.54 12.84 21.88
CA GLU A 98 -21.51 11.78 21.84
C GLU A 98 -21.06 11.51 20.40
N PHE A 99 -21.99 11.46 19.47
CA PHE A 99 -21.68 11.34 18.06
C PHE A 99 -20.80 12.50 17.56
N GLU A 100 -21.16 13.73 17.90
CA GLU A 100 -20.39 14.92 17.51
C GLU A 100 -18.98 14.92 18.13
N LYS A 101 -18.84 14.50 19.38
CA LYS A 101 -17.52 14.35 20.02
C LYS A 101 -16.65 13.35 19.27
N ASN A 102 -17.18 12.16 18.98
CA ASN A 102 -16.45 11.12 18.26
C ASN A 102 -16.06 11.58 16.85
N TYR A 103 -16.96 12.29 16.15
CA TYR A 103 -16.67 12.90 14.87
C TYR A 103 -15.50 13.89 14.96
N GLN A 104 -15.55 14.83 15.94
CA GLN A 104 -14.48 15.81 16.10
C GLN A 104 -13.15 15.20 16.57
N GLU A 105 -13.16 14.11 17.35
CA GLU A 105 -11.92 13.38 17.69
C GLU A 105 -11.26 12.83 16.41
N ARG A 106 -12.04 12.27 15.50
CA ARG A 106 -11.52 11.82 14.19
C ARG A 106 -10.92 12.97 13.38
N LEU A 107 -11.53 14.15 13.41
CA LEU A 107 -11.01 15.34 12.70
C LEU A 107 -9.66 15.85 13.26
N LYS A 108 -9.31 15.47 14.49
CA LYS A 108 -8.01 15.82 15.09
C LYS A 108 -6.85 15.00 14.53
N ILE A 109 -7.12 13.85 13.90
CA ILE A 109 -6.11 13.06 13.22
C ILE A 109 -5.55 13.91 12.09
N GLU A 110 -4.22 14.05 12.02
CA GLU A 110 -3.58 14.80 10.95
C GLU A 110 -3.68 14.05 9.62
N VAL A 111 -4.37 14.62 8.64
CA VAL A 111 -4.47 14.02 7.29
C VAL A 111 -3.47 14.69 6.35
N ARG A 112 -2.63 13.89 5.68
CA ARG A 112 -1.58 14.33 4.76
C ARG A 112 -1.72 13.64 3.40
N LYS A 113 -1.29 14.35 2.34
CA LYS A 113 -1.22 13.77 0.99
C LYS A 113 0.02 12.91 0.82
N PRO A 114 -0.07 11.78 0.10
CA PRO A 114 1.02 10.80 0.02
C PRO A 114 2.21 11.27 -0.82
N THR A 115 2.03 12.26 -1.68
CA THR A 115 3.09 12.82 -2.53
C THR A 115 4.02 13.81 -1.80
N GLY A 116 3.59 14.34 -0.66
CA GLY A 116 4.32 15.40 0.07
C GLY A 116 5.10 14.91 1.28
N LEU A 117 4.94 13.66 1.70
CA LEU A 117 5.56 13.11 2.89
C LEU A 117 6.46 11.92 2.53
N LYS A 118 7.64 11.86 3.12
CA LYS A 118 8.59 10.75 2.97
C LYS A 118 8.37 9.70 4.04
N ILE A 119 8.68 8.46 3.71
CA ILE A 119 8.56 7.33 4.64
C ILE A 119 9.69 7.27 5.66
N ASP A 120 10.84 7.90 5.36
CA ASP A 120 12.11 7.73 6.07
C ASP A 120 11.99 7.93 7.58
N ASP A 121 11.51 9.10 7.99
CA ASP A 121 11.49 9.49 9.41
C ASP A 121 10.63 8.54 10.25
N TYR A 122 9.45 8.17 9.72
CA TYR A 122 8.54 7.29 10.42
C TYR A 122 9.03 5.83 10.40
N LEU A 123 9.43 5.34 9.22
CA LEU A 123 9.89 3.96 9.06
C LEU A 123 11.16 3.65 9.86
N GLU A 124 12.12 4.59 9.90
CA GLU A 124 13.34 4.41 10.68
C GLU A 124 13.09 4.43 12.18
N LYS A 125 12.12 5.20 12.63
CA LYS A 125 11.78 5.36 14.04
C LYS A 125 10.94 4.19 14.57
N TYR A 126 9.86 3.88 13.87
CA TYR A 126 8.84 2.94 14.35
C TYR A 126 8.94 1.54 13.76
N LYS A 127 9.73 1.38 12.69
CA LYS A 127 10.07 0.10 12.04
C LYS A 127 8.93 -0.55 11.27
N GLU A 128 7.74 -0.03 11.33
CA GLU A 128 6.60 -0.54 10.57
C GLU A 128 5.66 0.58 10.12
N ILE A 129 4.98 0.35 9.01
CA ILE A 129 3.95 1.22 8.46
C ILE A 129 2.76 0.32 8.12
N ARG A 130 1.57 0.68 8.58
CA ARG A 130 0.31 0.03 8.21
C ARG A 130 -0.24 0.65 6.95
N TYR A 131 -0.78 -0.17 6.08
CA TYR A 131 -1.35 0.25 4.81
C TYR A 131 -2.67 -0.47 4.59
N ASN A 132 -3.72 0.29 4.35
CA ASN A 132 -5.02 -0.19 3.95
C ASN A 132 -5.32 0.25 2.51
N TYR A 133 -5.80 -0.67 1.70
CA TYR A 133 -6.14 -0.46 0.30
C TYR A 133 -7.51 -1.00 0.01
N ASP A 134 -8.29 -0.26 -0.77
CA ASP A 134 -9.67 -0.58 -1.12
C ASP A 134 -10.56 -0.76 0.12
N PHE A 135 -11.17 0.32 0.58
CA PHE A 135 -12.01 0.30 1.80
C PHE A 135 -13.27 -0.58 1.67
N GLY A 136 -13.58 -1.07 0.46
CA GLY A 136 -14.62 -2.05 0.21
C GLY A 136 -14.18 -3.47 0.51
N ASP A 137 -13.05 -3.88 -0.05
CA ASP A 137 -12.43 -5.20 0.15
C ASP A 137 -11.55 -5.27 1.40
N ASP A 138 -11.15 -4.11 1.95
CA ASP A 138 -10.40 -3.94 3.20
C ASP A 138 -9.05 -4.69 3.24
N TRP A 139 -8.20 -4.46 2.24
CA TRP A 139 -6.89 -5.08 2.15
C TRP A 139 -5.90 -4.42 3.11
N ASN A 140 -5.51 -5.12 4.17
CA ASN A 140 -4.62 -4.65 5.22
C ASN A 140 -3.21 -5.25 5.07
N PHE A 141 -2.21 -4.38 4.98
CA PHE A 141 -0.81 -4.77 4.89
C PHE A 141 0.02 -4.10 5.98
N ILE A 142 1.09 -4.79 6.37
CA ILE A 142 2.14 -4.21 7.21
C ILE A 142 3.45 -4.21 6.43
N ALA A 143 4.06 -3.04 6.29
CA ALA A 143 5.40 -2.86 5.73
C ALA A 143 6.41 -2.72 6.88
N LYS A 144 7.21 -3.77 7.10
CA LYS A 144 8.18 -3.86 8.21
C LYS A 144 9.60 -3.59 7.72
N LEU A 145 10.31 -2.68 8.35
CA LEU A 145 11.73 -2.45 8.09
C LEU A 145 12.56 -3.59 8.66
N GLU A 146 13.22 -4.38 7.80
CA GLU A 146 14.12 -5.44 8.24
C GLU A 146 15.57 -4.97 8.34
N GLU A 147 16.03 -4.15 7.38
CA GLU A 147 17.44 -3.74 7.33
C GLU A 147 17.57 -2.37 6.64
N ILE A 148 18.60 -1.61 7.04
CA ILE A 148 19.06 -0.40 6.35
C ILE A 148 20.41 -0.70 5.74
N VAL A 149 20.56 -0.49 4.44
CA VAL A 149 21.81 -0.70 3.69
C VAL A 149 22.26 0.60 3.04
N ASP A 150 23.58 0.79 2.86
CA ASP A 150 24.16 2.01 2.31
C ASP A 150 24.78 1.84 0.92
N ASP A 151 24.72 0.62 0.38
CA ASP A 151 25.43 0.21 -0.83
C ASP A 151 24.52 -0.28 -1.96
N TYR A 152 23.24 0.08 -1.93
CA TYR A 152 22.32 -0.19 -3.02
C TYR A 152 22.50 0.85 -4.14
N TYR A 153 22.81 0.37 -5.35
CA TYR A 153 23.18 1.25 -6.47
C TYR A 153 22.08 1.44 -7.52
N PHE A 154 20.98 0.71 -7.39
CA PHE A 154 19.89 0.84 -8.34
C PHE A 154 18.93 1.94 -7.90
N GLY A 155 18.48 2.73 -8.85
CA GLY A 155 17.54 3.82 -8.59
C GLY A 155 16.07 3.40 -8.57
N TYR A 156 15.77 2.11 -8.48
CA TYR A 156 14.41 1.55 -8.47
C TYR A 156 14.28 0.44 -7.42
N PRO A 157 13.06 0.19 -6.93
CA PRO A 157 12.82 -0.93 -6.03
C PRO A 157 13.04 -2.27 -6.71
N THR A 158 13.38 -3.28 -5.92
CA THR A 158 13.55 -4.65 -6.41
C THR A 158 12.97 -5.64 -5.41
N LEU A 159 12.24 -6.62 -5.93
CA LEU A 159 11.81 -7.78 -5.15
C LEU A 159 13.02 -8.70 -4.89
N LEU A 160 13.29 -8.94 -3.61
CA LEU A 160 14.36 -9.85 -3.18
C LEU A 160 13.84 -11.27 -2.95
N ASP A 161 12.64 -11.38 -2.39
CA ASP A 161 12.03 -12.64 -2.01
C ASP A 161 10.52 -12.47 -1.79
N GLY A 162 9.77 -13.57 -1.69
CA GLY A 162 8.34 -13.54 -1.39
C GLY A 162 7.73 -14.93 -1.42
N ALA A 163 6.52 -15.05 -0.95
CA ALA A 163 5.74 -16.27 -1.03
C ALA A 163 4.26 -15.95 -1.24
N GLU A 164 3.57 -16.93 -1.78
CA GLU A 164 2.16 -16.99 -2.06
C GLU A 164 1.67 -15.98 -3.11
N THR A 165 0.59 -16.33 -3.73
CA THR A 165 -0.09 -15.47 -4.72
C THR A 165 -0.86 -14.38 -3.99
N ALA A 166 -0.75 -13.15 -4.48
CA ALA A 166 -1.53 -12.03 -3.96
C ALA A 166 -2.92 -11.96 -4.61
N PRO A 167 -3.93 -11.40 -3.92
CA PRO A 167 -5.28 -11.28 -4.46
C PRO A 167 -5.35 -10.38 -5.71
N PRO A 168 -6.30 -10.66 -6.62
CA PRO A 168 -6.68 -9.72 -7.67
C PRO A 168 -7.56 -8.60 -7.11
N GLU A 169 -7.81 -7.56 -7.92
CA GLU A 169 -8.80 -6.51 -7.61
C GLU A 169 -10.22 -7.08 -7.52
N ASP A 170 -11.07 -6.42 -6.72
CA ASP A 170 -12.51 -6.66 -6.65
C ASP A 170 -12.92 -8.14 -6.37
N VAL A 171 -12.09 -8.86 -5.64
CA VAL A 171 -12.34 -10.30 -5.36
C VAL A 171 -13.22 -10.54 -4.12
N GLY A 172 -13.57 -9.48 -3.39
CA GLY A 172 -14.41 -9.54 -2.19
C GLY A 172 -13.66 -9.82 -0.89
N GLY A 173 -12.49 -9.21 -0.75
CA GLY A 173 -11.66 -9.30 0.44
C GLY A 173 -11.03 -10.67 0.65
N ILE A 174 -10.53 -10.92 1.87
CA ILE A 174 -9.75 -12.14 2.17
C ILE A 174 -10.56 -13.44 1.96
N HIS A 175 -11.86 -13.43 2.24
CA HIS A 175 -12.72 -14.59 2.03
C HIS A 175 -12.92 -14.89 0.54
N GLY A 176 -13.34 -13.88 -0.23
CA GLY A 176 -13.52 -14.00 -1.67
C GLY A 176 -12.23 -14.43 -2.37
N PHE A 177 -11.08 -13.99 -1.87
CA PHE A 177 -9.79 -14.40 -2.41
C PHE A 177 -9.54 -15.91 -2.28
N TYR A 178 -9.86 -16.52 -1.13
CA TYR A 178 -9.66 -17.97 -0.98
C TYR A 178 -10.70 -18.78 -1.76
N GLU A 179 -11.95 -18.34 -1.84
CA GLU A 179 -12.97 -18.95 -2.71
C GLU A 179 -12.54 -18.88 -4.18
N PHE A 180 -12.03 -17.71 -4.60
CA PHE A 180 -11.46 -17.54 -5.94
C PHE A 180 -10.30 -18.52 -6.21
N LEU A 181 -9.33 -18.65 -5.30
CA LEU A 181 -8.19 -19.54 -5.48
C LEU A 181 -8.60 -21.00 -5.57
N GLU A 182 -9.59 -21.43 -4.77
CA GLU A 182 -10.15 -22.77 -4.83
C GLU A 182 -10.73 -23.06 -6.22
N ALA A 183 -11.62 -22.19 -6.70
CA ALA A 183 -12.23 -22.34 -8.00
C ALA A 183 -11.23 -22.19 -9.17
N TYR A 184 -10.29 -21.26 -9.06
CA TYR A 184 -9.28 -20.99 -10.07
C TYR A 184 -8.30 -22.15 -10.25
N ARG A 185 -7.92 -22.84 -9.16
CA ARG A 185 -6.89 -23.89 -9.16
C ARG A 185 -7.42 -25.30 -9.38
N ASP A 186 -8.68 -25.57 -9.08
CA ASP A 186 -9.29 -26.89 -9.28
C ASP A 186 -10.04 -27.00 -10.63
N PRO A 187 -9.49 -27.72 -11.64
CA PRO A 187 -10.16 -27.91 -12.93
C PRO A 187 -11.51 -28.62 -12.84
N LYS A 188 -11.87 -29.23 -11.71
CA LYS A 188 -13.15 -29.90 -11.47
C LYS A 188 -14.16 -28.97 -10.81
N HIS A 189 -13.77 -27.82 -10.35
CA HIS A 189 -14.67 -26.88 -9.73
C HIS A 189 -15.70 -26.36 -10.74
N PRO A 190 -17.00 -26.29 -10.41
CA PRO A 190 -18.03 -25.85 -11.34
C PRO A 190 -17.80 -24.47 -11.96
N GLU A 191 -17.13 -23.57 -11.21
CA GLU A 191 -16.88 -22.20 -11.62
C GLU A 191 -15.47 -21.99 -12.21
N HIS A 192 -14.66 -23.05 -12.35
CA HIS A 192 -13.28 -22.96 -12.80
C HIS A 192 -13.09 -22.12 -14.06
N GLU A 193 -13.83 -22.44 -15.13
CA GLU A 193 -13.70 -21.73 -16.41
C GLU A 193 -14.11 -20.26 -16.29
N GLY A 194 -15.16 -19.98 -15.49
CA GLY A 194 -15.59 -18.60 -15.21
C GLY A 194 -14.53 -17.80 -14.47
N MET A 195 -13.95 -18.38 -13.41
CA MET A 195 -12.91 -17.73 -12.62
C MET A 195 -11.61 -17.54 -13.41
N LYS A 196 -11.28 -18.47 -14.29
CA LYS A 196 -10.14 -18.30 -15.21
C LYS A 196 -10.34 -17.14 -16.18
N ALA A 197 -11.49 -17.07 -16.83
CA ALA A 197 -11.82 -15.98 -17.75
C ALA A 197 -11.85 -14.62 -17.03
N TRP A 198 -12.38 -14.58 -15.82
CA TRP A 198 -12.38 -13.37 -15.00
C TRP A 198 -10.96 -12.96 -14.61
N ALA A 199 -10.13 -13.89 -14.14
CA ALA A 199 -8.73 -13.63 -13.78
C ALA A 199 -7.91 -13.11 -14.98
N GLU A 200 -8.12 -13.68 -16.17
CA GLU A 200 -7.48 -13.19 -17.40
C GLU A 200 -7.90 -11.76 -17.72
N SER A 201 -9.15 -11.40 -17.51
CA SER A 201 -9.66 -10.03 -17.74
C SER A 201 -8.99 -8.99 -16.81
N LEU A 202 -8.58 -9.41 -15.62
CA LEU A 202 -7.86 -8.59 -14.62
C LEU A 202 -6.34 -8.70 -14.73
N TYR A 203 -5.82 -9.42 -15.71
CA TYR A 203 -4.37 -9.69 -15.82
C TYR A 203 -3.78 -10.34 -14.56
N PHE A 204 -4.60 -11.09 -13.83
CA PHE A 204 -4.17 -11.82 -12.65
C PHE A 204 -3.02 -12.78 -12.96
N ARG A 205 -2.04 -12.84 -12.06
CA ARG A 205 -0.93 -13.78 -12.15
C ARG A 205 -0.66 -14.42 -10.81
N GLU A 206 -0.33 -15.69 -10.84
CA GLU A 206 0.28 -16.34 -9.69
C GLU A 206 1.65 -15.71 -9.39
N TYR A 207 2.19 -15.97 -8.20
CA TYR A 207 3.45 -15.37 -7.78
C TYR A 207 4.58 -15.67 -8.77
N ASP A 208 5.10 -14.64 -9.39
CA ASP A 208 6.18 -14.68 -10.37
C ASP A 208 7.17 -13.54 -10.06
N PRO A 209 8.31 -13.85 -9.41
CA PRO A 209 9.28 -12.83 -9.00
C PRO A 209 9.94 -12.11 -10.18
N ASP A 210 10.10 -12.75 -11.32
CA ASP A 210 10.72 -12.14 -12.49
C ASP A 210 9.76 -11.12 -13.11
N TRP A 211 8.49 -11.47 -13.24
CA TRP A 211 7.47 -10.54 -13.73
C TRP A 211 7.27 -9.34 -12.78
N ILE A 212 7.27 -9.57 -11.46
CA ILE A 212 7.19 -8.49 -10.47
C ILE A 212 8.39 -7.54 -10.64
N ASN A 213 9.59 -8.06 -10.81
CA ASN A 213 10.78 -7.24 -11.00
C ASN A 213 10.73 -6.43 -12.31
N GLU A 214 10.14 -6.95 -13.38
CA GLU A 214 9.93 -6.15 -14.60
C GLU A 214 8.93 -5.00 -14.37
N ARG A 215 7.86 -5.21 -13.60
CA ARG A 215 6.92 -4.15 -13.20
C ARG A 215 7.61 -3.07 -12.36
N LEU A 216 8.39 -3.46 -11.36
CA LEU A 216 9.10 -2.53 -10.48
C LEU A 216 10.08 -1.62 -11.24
N LYS A 217 10.72 -2.12 -12.30
CA LYS A 217 11.57 -1.30 -13.19
C LYS A 217 10.77 -0.25 -13.96
N GLY A 218 9.50 -0.52 -14.25
CA GLY A 218 8.62 0.37 -15.00
C GLY A 218 8.04 1.52 -14.18
N ILE A 219 8.21 1.54 -12.86
CA ILE A 219 7.68 2.61 -12.02
C ILE A 219 8.39 3.94 -12.33
N ASP A 220 7.63 4.96 -12.72
CA ASP A 220 8.17 6.29 -13.03
C ASP A 220 8.36 7.12 -11.75
N TYR A 221 9.59 7.35 -11.36
CA TYR A 221 9.95 8.07 -10.13
C TYR A 221 10.41 9.50 -10.42
N LYS A 222 9.50 10.39 -10.73
CA LYS A 222 9.82 11.82 -10.91
C LYS A 222 10.05 12.51 -9.56
N LYS A 223 11.07 13.35 -9.49
CA LYS A 223 11.36 14.27 -8.35
C LYS A 223 11.92 13.63 -7.06
N THR A 224 12.65 12.52 -7.16
CA THR A 224 13.43 11.96 -6.05
C THR A 224 14.92 11.94 -6.38
N GLU A 225 15.78 11.63 -5.41
CA GLU A 225 17.19 11.37 -5.68
C GLU A 225 17.41 10.22 -6.66
N TRP A 226 16.44 9.31 -6.75
CA TRP A 226 16.44 8.18 -7.67
C TRP A 226 16.41 8.60 -9.14
N ASP A 227 15.78 9.72 -9.46
CA ASP A 227 15.72 10.26 -10.83
C ASP A 227 17.10 10.62 -11.40
N LYS A 228 18.11 10.73 -10.54
CA LYS A 228 19.51 10.98 -10.92
C LYS A 228 20.24 9.72 -11.40
N PHE A 229 19.69 8.54 -11.13
CA PHE A 229 20.28 7.27 -11.52
C PHE A 229 19.81 6.85 -12.91
N ASN A 230 20.73 6.26 -13.69
CA ASN A 230 20.39 5.76 -15.01
C ASN A 230 19.63 4.43 -14.91
N HIS A 231 18.31 4.50 -14.90
CA HIS A 231 17.40 3.35 -14.81
C HIS A 231 17.53 2.36 -15.98
N LYS A 232 18.31 2.67 -17.01
CA LYS A 232 18.49 1.81 -18.19
C LYS A 232 19.52 0.69 -18.02
N ARG A 233 20.26 0.67 -16.94
CA ARG A 233 21.21 -0.42 -16.64
C ARG A 233 20.56 -1.45 -15.74
N TYR A 234 19.80 -2.33 -16.34
CA TYR A 234 18.97 -3.34 -15.66
C TYR A 234 19.70 -4.63 -15.26
N ASN A 235 21.00 -4.68 -15.37
CA ASN A 235 21.71 -5.93 -15.17
C ASN A 235 22.15 -6.10 -13.72
N ILE A 236 21.53 -7.08 -13.09
CA ILE A 236 22.04 -7.84 -11.94
C ILE A 236 21.92 -7.10 -10.61
N ILE A 237 20.87 -7.46 -9.87
CA ILE A 237 20.94 -7.38 -8.41
C ILE A 237 21.96 -8.41 -8.01
N GLU A 238 23.04 -7.97 -7.38
CA GLU A 238 23.96 -8.90 -6.74
C GLU A 238 23.18 -9.74 -5.74
N ASP A 239 23.37 -11.05 -5.77
CA ASP A 239 22.69 -12.02 -4.89
C ASP A 239 22.91 -11.77 -3.40
N LYS A 240 23.76 -10.80 -3.03
CA LYS A 240 24.08 -10.49 -1.63
C LYS A 240 22.88 -10.11 -0.76
N TYR A 241 21.82 -9.54 -1.38
CA TYR A 241 20.57 -9.19 -0.66
C TYR A 241 19.53 -10.30 -0.71
N ARG A 242 19.71 -11.31 -1.56
CA ARG A 242 18.86 -12.50 -1.60
C ARG A 242 19.38 -13.50 -0.58
N LYS A 243 18.62 -13.78 0.47
CA LYS A 243 18.95 -14.88 1.39
C LYS A 243 18.82 -16.19 0.60
N LYS A 244 19.91 -16.96 0.57
CA LYS A 244 19.93 -18.33 0.06
C LYS A 244 19.13 -19.25 0.94
#